data_9805f1ab63507c429931780073d4fb51
#
_entry.id   9805f1ab63507c429931780073d4fb51
#
_cell.length_a   1.000
_cell.length_b   1.000
_cell.length_c   1.000
_cell.angle_alpha   90.00
_cell.angle_beta   90.00
_cell.angle_gamma   90.00
#
_symmetry.space_group_name_H-M   'P 1'
#
loop_
_entity.id
_entity.type
_entity.pdbx_description
1 polymer ?
#
loop_
_entity_poly.entity_id
_entity_poly.type
_entity_poly.pdbx_seq_one_letter_code
_entity_poly.pdbx_strand_id
1 'polypeptide(L)'
;MAACDESGRIIANVKIPLPVKEGERGLRQSDAVFHHTKNLSEIFALFKEQTEDYGEVIAVGASATPRDAEDSYMPCFLAGKAAATGYASATDSSVYFFSHQSGHIMAALYSAANPEDGRRAADMDELMKNPFAAFHVSGGTTEILLAEPTEDGFKVELVGGTTDLNAGQAIDRVGVMMGMKFPCGPEIERFAEKNTAKLQKPRVSVKGLECCLSGLENLAAKHYKETESKEETSAFVLDYVAATLDKLSENLREKYPDIPIIYTGGVMSNKIIKSRLAHRENVYFAAPAFSADNAAGIALLCRKRHLKNTQ
;
A
#
# COMPACT_ATOMS: atom_id res chain seq x y z
N MET A 1 -8.26 -9.32 -9.64
CA MET A 1 -9.65 -8.85 -9.77
C MET A 1 -10.31 -8.75 -8.40
N ALA A 2 -11.33 -7.89 -8.25
CA ALA A 2 -12.12 -7.80 -7.03
C ALA A 2 -13.57 -7.45 -7.36
N ALA A 3 -14.50 -7.82 -6.48
CA ALA A 3 -15.89 -7.41 -6.55
C ALA A 3 -16.35 -6.87 -5.20
N CYS A 4 -17.28 -5.93 -5.23
CA CYS A 4 -18.02 -5.50 -4.06
C CYS A 4 -19.53 -5.58 -4.35
N ASP A 5 -20.31 -5.80 -3.29
CA ASP A 5 -21.76 -5.77 -3.37
C ASP A 5 -22.32 -4.34 -3.30
N GLU A 6 -23.64 -4.22 -3.34
CA GLU A 6 -24.34 -2.93 -3.25
C GLU A 6 -24.06 -2.17 -1.95
N SER A 7 -23.73 -2.85 -0.86
CA SER A 7 -23.36 -2.20 0.41
C SER A 7 -21.93 -1.66 0.41
N GLY A 8 -21.09 -2.08 -0.55
CA GLY A 8 -19.67 -1.77 -0.62
C GLY A 8 -18.80 -2.79 0.10
N ARG A 9 -19.34 -3.94 0.53
CA ARG A 9 -18.55 -5.02 1.10
C ARG A 9 -17.79 -5.74 -0.01
N ILE A 10 -16.48 -5.94 0.17
CA ILE A 10 -15.66 -6.73 -0.76
C ILE A 10 -16.04 -8.20 -0.64
N ILE A 11 -16.55 -8.78 -1.74
CA ILE A 11 -17.00 -10.18 -1.83
C ILE A 11 -15.99 -11.08 -2.53
N ALA A 12 -15.10 -10.51 -3.34
CA ALA A 12 -14.00 -11.23 -3.97
C ALA A 12 -12.77 -10.31 -4.10
N ASN A 13 -11.58 -10.86 -3.87
CA ASN A 13 -10.31 -10.16 -4.08
C ASN A 13 -9.21 -11.15 -4.47
N VAL A 14 -9.15 -11.51 -5.75
CA VAL A 14 -8.21 -12.48 -6.31
C VAL A 14 -7.01 -11.80 -6.93
N LYS A 15 -5.82 -12.41 -6.74
CA LYS A 15 -4.54 -11.91 -7.24
C LYS A 15 -3.70 -13.04 -7.81
N ILE A 16 -3.01 -12.77 -8.90
CA ILE A 16 -1.96 -13.61 -9.46
C ILE A 16 -0.70 -12.73 -9.56
N PRO A 17 0.29 -12.91 -8.67
CA PRO A 17 1.53 -12.16 -8.72
C PRO A 17 2.26 -12.37 -10.05
N LEU A 18 2.85 -11.31 -10.58
CA LEU A 18 3.69 -11.43 -11.76
C LEU A 18 5.07 -12.02 -11.37
N PRO A 19 5.66 -12.91 -12.21
CA PRO A 19 6.95 -13.51 -11.93
C PRO A 19 8.06 -12.47 -12.08
N VAL A 20 8.76 -12.17 -10.99
CA VAL A 20 9.99 -11.38 -11.02
C VAL A 20 11.16 -12.32 -10.82
N LYS A 21 12.17 -12.26 -11.70
CA LYS A 21 13.36 -13.12 -11.59
C LYS A 21 14.18 -12.74 -10.36
N GLU A 22 14.82 -13.73 -9.78
CA GLU A 22 15.72 -13.52 -8.64
C GLU A 22 16.83 -12.52 -9.00
N GLY A 23 16.97 -11.47 -8.19
CA GLY A 23 17.92 -10.37 -8.42
C GLY A 23 17.42 -9.21 -9.30
N GLU A 24 16.24 -9.31 -9.92
CA GLU A 24 15.62 -8.22 -10.65
C GLU A 24 14.75 -7.35 -9.72
N ARG A 25 14.73 -6.03 -9.98
CA ARG A 25 13.98 -5.04 -9.16
C ARG A 25 12.56 -4.76 -9.68
N GLY A 26 12.08 -5.52 -10.68
CA GLY A 26 10.78 -5.34 -11.32
C GLY A 26 10.73 -5.94 -12.71
N LEU A 27 9.63 -5.74 -13.42
CA LEU A 27 9.40 -6.20 -14.79
C LEU A 27 9.48 -5.03 -15.78
N ARG A 28 9.95 -5.32 -17.00
CA ARG A 28 9.76 -4.42 -18.13
C ARG A 28 8.26 -4.28 -18.41
N GLN A 29 7.85 -3.12 -18.90
CA GLN A 29 6.42 -2.86 -19.17
C GLN A 29 5.83 -3.84 -20.19
N SER A 30 6.58 -4.22 -21.22
CA SER A 30 6.18 -5.25 -22.19
C SER A 30 5.93 -6.61 -21.53
N ASP A 31 6.80 -7.01 -20.61
CA ASP A 31 6.71 -8.28 -19.91
C ASP A 31 5.51 -8.26 -18.94
N ALA A 32 5.26 -7.11 -18.30
CA ALA A 32 4.08 -6.93 -17.47
C ALA A 32 2.78 -7.05 -18.28
N VAL A 33 2.67 -6.40 -19.46
CA VAL A 33 1.54 -6.56 -20.36
C VAL A 33 1.34 -8.02 -20.76
N PHE A 34 2.43 -8.70 -21.16
CA PHE A 34 2.39 -10.11 -21.54
C PHE A 34 1.85 -11.00 -20.40
N HIS A 35 2.41 -10.85 -19.21
CA HIS A 35 2.01 -11.65 -18.06
C HIS A 35 0.58 -11.35 -17.61
N HIS A 36 0.17 -10.08 -17.59
CA HIS A 36 -1.23 -9.72 -17.31
C HIS A 36 -2.18 -10.38 -18.30
N THR A 37 -1.88 -10.30 -19.61
CA THR A 37 -2.70 -10.91 -20.65
C THR A 37 -2.73 -12.43 -20.53
N LYS A 38 -1.58 -13.07 -20.28
CA LYS A 38 -1.48 -14.52 -20.08
C LYS A 38 -2.32 -15.01 -18.90
N ASN A 39 -2.35 -14.25 -17.82
CA ASN A 39 -3.04 -14.63 -16.58
C ASN A 39 -4.56 -14.32 -16.61
N LEU A 40 -5.10 -13.70 -17.68
CA LEU A 40 -6.51 -13.30 -17.73
C LEU A 40 -7.47 -14.50 -17.56
N SER A 41 -7.23 -15.60 -18.25
CA SER A 41 -8.11 -16.78 -18.17
C SER A 41 -8.14 -17.39 -16.78
N GLU A 42 -6.97 -17.50 -16.14
CA GLU A 42 -6.86 -18.06 -14.78
C GLU A 42 -7.52 -17.14 -13.74
N ILE A 43 -7.24 -15.83 -13.81
CA ILE A 43 -7.81 -14.90 -12.83
C ILE A 43 -9.33 -14.75 -12.98
N PHE A 44 -9.88 -14.87 -14.20
CA PHE A 44 -11.32 -14.91 -14.40
C PHE A 44 -11.95 -16.20 -13.83
N ALA A 45 -11.28 -17.36 -13.95
CA ALA A 45 -11.75 -18.60 -13.35
C ALA A 45 -11.81 -18.49 -11.82
N LEU A 46 -10.71 -18.04 -11.18
CA LEU A 46 -10.64 -17.82 -9.73
C LEU A 46 -11.67 -16.78 -9.24
N PHE A 47 -11.87 -15.73 -10.03
CA PHE A 47 -12.87 -14.70 -9.71
C PHE A 47 -14.28 -15.27 -9.75
N LYS A 48 -14.62 -16.06 -10.76
CA LYS A 48 -15.91 -16.73 -10.90
C LYS A 48 -16.20 -17.65 -9.71
N GLU A 49 -15.23 -18.45 -9.27
CA GLU A 49 -15.38 -19.32 -8.10
C GLU A 49 -15.76 -18.54 -6.83
N GLN A 50 -15.18 -17.34 -6.63
CA GLN A 50 -15.50 -16.51 -5.47
C GLN A 50 -16.82 -15.73 -5.59
N THR A 51 -17.36 -15.62 -6.80
CA THR A 51 -18.57 -14.80 -7.07
C THR A 51 -19.75 -15.64 -7.55
N GLU A 52 -19.67 -16.98 -7.51
CA GLU A 52 -20.70 -17.89 -8.06
C GLU A 52 -22.09 -17.70 -7.43
N ASP A 53 -22.14 -17.37 -6.14
CA ASP A 53 -23.38 -17.17 -5.37
C ASP A 53 -23.93 -15.74 -5.45
N TYR A 54 -23.28 -14.84 -6.19
CA TYR A 54 -23.67 -13.44 -6.30
C TYR A 54 -24.36 -13.17 -7.65
N GLY A 55 -25.16 -12.09 -7.66
CA GLY A 55 -25.97 -11.69 -8.81
C GLY A 55 -25.14 -11.17 -10.01
N GLU A 56 -25.82 -10.42 -10.88
CA GLU A 56 -25.20 -9.90 -12.11
C GLU A 56 -24.22 -8.74 -11.82
N VAL A 57 -23.21 -8.64 -12.67
CA VAL A 57 -22.26 -7.52 -12.65
C VAL A 57 -22.89 -6.32 -13.37
N ILE A 58 -23.19 -5.26 -12.67
CA ILE A 58 -23.85 -4.05 -13.20
C ILE A 58 -22.85 -2.98 -13.65
N ALA A 59 -21.64 -3.00 -13.12
CA ALA A 59 -20.58 -2.03 -13.47
C ALA A 59 -19.20 -2.66 -13.34
N VAL A 60 -18.27 -2.22 -14.18
CA VAL A 60 -16.89 -2.69 -14.24
C VAL A 60 -15.93 -1.50 -14.13
N GLY A 61 -14.92 -1.64 -13.27
CA GLY A 61 -13.86 -0.64 -13.11
C GLY A 61 -12.49 -1.18 -13.47
N ALA A 62 -11.62 -0.34 -14.01
CA ALA A 62 -10.22 -0.68 -14.21
C ALA A 62 -9.28 0.49 -13.92
N SER A 63 -8.04 0.17 -13.48
CA SER A 63 -6.96 1.12 -13.50
C SER A 63 -6.56 1.40 -14.95
N ALA A 64 -6.56 2.67 -15.36
CA ALA A 64 -6.19 3.10 -16.72
C ALA A 64 -4.88 3.86 -16.76
N THR A 65 -4.49 4.49 -15.67
CA THR A 65 -3.28 5.32 -15.53
C THR A 65 -2.61 5.06 -14.17
N PRO A 66 -1.30 5.30 -14.04
CA PRO A 66 -0.62 5.27 -12.74
C PRO A 66 -1.19 6.29 -11.75
N ARG A 67 -1.34 7.54 -12.16
CA ARG A 67 -1.78 8.69 -11.35
C ARG A 67 -2.81 9.51 -12.12
N ASP A 68 -3.55 10.36 -11.41
CA ASP A 68 -4.45 11.35 -12.00
C ASP A 68 -3.66 12.60 -12.47
N ALA A 69 -2.90 12.44 -13.55
CA ALA A 69 -2.13 13.49 -14.19
C ALA A 69 -2.22 13.35 -15.72
N GLU A 70 -2.16 14.47 -16.43
CA GLU A 70 -2.44 14.53 -17.87
C GLU A 70 -1.53 13.62 -18.71
N ASP A 71 -0.24 13.51 -18.36
CA ASP A 71 0.74 12.66 -19.06
C ASP A 71 0.99 11.31 -18.37
N SER A 72 0.12 10.89 -17.46
CA SER A 72 0.28 9.65 -16.70
C SER A 72 -0.11 8.45 -17.55
N TYR A 73 0.89 7.72 -18.06
CA TYR A 73 0.70 6.54 -18.89
C TYR A 73 1.67 5.42 -18.54
N MET A 74 1.16 4.20 -18.47
CA MET A 74 1.95 2.96 -18.40
C MET A 74 1.30 1.86 -19.22
N PRO A 75 2.04 1.18 -20.13
CA PRO A 75 1.50 0.11 -20.98
C PRO A 75 0.85 -1.04 -20.23
N CYS A 76 1.31 -1.39 -19.01
CA CYS A 76 0.76 -2.52 -18.23
C CYS A 76 -0.74 -2.39 -17.94
N PHE A 77 -1.28 -1.16 -17.88
CA PHE A 77 -2.72 -0.95 -17.64
C PHE A 77 -3.60 -1.28 -18.85
N LEU A 78 -3.02 -1.38 -20.06
CA LEU A 78 -3.78 -1.71 -21.27
C LEU A 78 -4.48 -3.07 -21.19
N ALA A 79 -3.84 -4.06 -20.58
CA ALA A 79 -4.44 -5.40 -20.42
C ALA A 79 -5.71 -5.35 -19.56
N GLY A 80 -5.66 -4.68 -18.41
CA GLY A 80 -6.81 -4.49 -17.52
C GLY A 80 -7.92 -3.65 -18.16
N LYS A 81 -7.54 -2.58 -18.85
CA LYS A 81 -8.48 -1.70 -19.57
C LYS A 81 -9.22 -2.46 -20.68
N ALA A 82 -8.50 -3.23 -21.50
CA ALA A 82 -9.10 -4.04 -22.56
C ALA A 82 -10.03 -5.13 -22.02
N ALA A 83 -9.61 -5.84 -20.97
CA ALA A 83 -10.41 -6.85 -20.32
C ALA A 83 -11.72 -6.28 -19.73
N ALA A 84 -11.64 -5.15 -19.02
CA ALA A 84 -12.79 -4.47 -18.45
C ALA A 84 -13.77 -3.97 -19.52
N THR A 85 -13.27 -3.38 -20.61
CA THR A 85 -14.08 -2.91 -21.73
C THR A 85 -14.78 -4.09 -22.43
N GLY A 86 -14.04 -5.19 -22.71
CA GLY A 86 -14.60 -6.37 -23.35
C GLY A 86 -15.66 -7.05 -22.50
N TYR A 87 -15.42 -7.20 -21.19
CA TYR A 87 -16.39 -7.76 -20.26
C TYR A 87 -17.66 -6.90 -20.16
N ALA A 88 -17.51 -5.59 -19.97
CA ALA A 88 -18.64 -4.67 -19.90
C ALA A 88 -19.49 -4.68 -21.18
N SER A 89 -18.84 -4.72 -22.35
CA SER A 89 -19.55 -4.81 -23.64
C SER A 89 -20.31 -6.14 -23.80
N ALA A 90 -19.78 -7.25 -23.27
CA ALA A 90 -20.41 -8.56 -23.36
C ALA A 90 -21.60 -8.72 -22.37
N THR A 91 -21.62 -7.97 -21.28
CA THR A 91 -22.64 -8.03 -20.23
C THR A 91 -23.59 -6.82 -20.20
N ASP A 92 -23.46 -5.91 -21.14
CA ASP A 92 -24.20 -4.62 -21.20
C ASP A 92 -24.04 -3.80 -19.88
N SER A 93 -22.87 -3.91 -19.24
CA SER A 93 -22.55 -3.22 -17.99
C SER A 93 -21.87 -1.89 -18.24
N SER A 94 -22.01 -0.95 -17.28
CA SER A 94 -21.26 0.31 -17.32
C SER A 94 -19.75 0.07 -17.08
N VAL A 95 -18.88 0.82 -17.78
CA VAL A 95 -17.43 0.75 -17.56
C VAL A 95 -16.85 2.08 -17.10
N TYR A 96 -15.97 2.03 -16.09
CA TYR A 96 -15.33 3.21 -15.49
C TYR A 96 -13.82 3.02 -15.37
N PHE A 97 -13.07 4.12 -15.54
CA PHE A 97 -11.62 4.11 -15.45
C PHE A 97 -11.15 5.06 -14.36
N PHE A 98 -10.12 4.63 -13.62
CA PHE A 98 -9.54 5.35 -12.50
C PHE A 98 -8.02 5.29 -12.57
N SER A 99 -7.34 6.15 -11.81
CA SER A 99 -5.91 5.97 -11.59
C SER A 99 -5.65 4.80 -10.64
N HIS A 100 -4.50 4.16 -10.82
CA HIS A 100 -4.05 3.09 -9.92
C HIS A 100 -3.82 3.62 -8.50
N GLN A 101 -3.29 4.83 -8.38
CA GLN A 101 -3.09 5.52 -7.11
C GLN A 101 -4.40 5.73 -6.35
N SER A 102 -5.47 6.18 -7.02
CA SER A 102 -6.80 6.30 -6.39
C SER A 102 -7.33 4.94 -5.90
N GLY A 103 -7.07 3.87 -6.66
CA GLY A 103 -7.38 2.51 -6.23
C GLY A 103 -6.67 2.11 -4.94
N HIS A 104 -5.38 2.37 -4.82
CA HIS A 104 -4.62 2.10 -3.59
C HIS A 104 -5.15 2.89 -2.39
N ILE A 105 -5.45 4.16 -2.58
CA ILE A 105 -5.99 5.02 -1.52
C ILE A 105 -7.35 4.50 -1.05
N MET A 106 -8.26 4.17 -1.98
CA MET A 106 -9.58 3.63 -1.63
C MET A 106 -9.48 2.27 -0.93
N ALA A 107 -8.59 1.39 -1.35
CA ALA A 107 -8.35 0.10 -0.69
C ALA A 107 -7.82 0.29 0.75
N ALA A 108 -6.91 1.25 0.94
CA ALA A 108 -6.37 1.59 2.26
C ALA A 108 -7.45 2.17 3.18
N LEU A 109 -8.30 3.06 2.67
CA LEU A 109 -9.46 3.61 3.38
C LEU A 109 -10.44 2.52 3.83
N TYR A 110 -10.85 1.68 2.89
CA TYR A 110 -11.75 0.56 3.18
C TYR A 110 -11.21 -0.33 4.29
N SER A 111 -9.94 -0.68 4.21
CA SER A 111 -9.29 -1.52 5.21
C SER A 111 -9.15 -0.83 6.56
N ALA A 112 -8.88 0.48 6.58
CA ALA A 112 -8.82 1.27 7.81
C ALA A 112 -10.18 1.41 8.49
N ALA A 113 -11.27 1.45 7.70
CA ALA A 113 -12.64 1.47 8.20
C ALA A 113 -13.14 0.08 8.66
N ASN A 114 -12.51 -1.00 8.20
CA ASN A 114 -12.89 -2.38 8.52
C ASN A 114 -11.68 -3.16 9.08
N PRO A 115 -11.12 -2.80 10.25
CA PRO A 115 -9.95 -3.46 10.80
C PRO A 115 -10.28 -4.89 11.27
N GLU A 116 -9.51 -5.88 10.81
CA GLU A 116 -9.69 -7.29 11.19
C GLU A 116 -9.12 -7.63 12.57
N ASP A 117 -8.28 -6.77 13.13
CA ASP A 117 -7.49 -7.00 14.35
C ASP A 117 -8.02 -6.28 15.60
N GLY A 118 -9.27 -5.81 15.56
CA GLY A 118 -9.93 -5.15 16.68
C GLY A 118 -9.42 -3.75 17.02
N ARG A 119 -8.56 -3.15 16.19
CA ARG A 119 -8.16 -1.75 16.34
C ARG A 119 -9.32 -0.80 16.07
N ARG A 120 -9.13 0.46 16.44
CA ARG A 120 -10.09 1.52 16.13
C ARG A 120 -10.30 1.60 14.62
N ALA A 121 -11.55 1.46 14.19
CA ALA A 121 -11.97 1.68 12.81
C ALA A 121 -11.92 3.19 12.47
N ALA A 122 -11.53 3.49 11.24
CA ALA A 122 -11.68 4.83 10.68
C ALA A 122 -13.17 5.07 10.35
N ASP A 123 -13.62 6.31 10.51
CA ASP A 123 -14.90 6.73 9.98
C ASP A 123 -14.73 7.03 8.48
N MET A 124 -15.19 6.10 7.64
CA MET A 124 -15.03 6.20 6.20
C MET A 124 -15.82 7.37 5.62
N ASP A 125 -17.01 7.66 6.16
CA ASP A 125 -17.84 8.77 5.69
C ASP A 125 -17.18 10.12 5.99
N GLU A 126 -16.51 10.25 7.13
CA GLU A 126 -15.73 11.43 7.48
C GLU A 126 -14.49 11.58 6.61
N LEU A 127 -13.72 10.50 6.43
CA LEU A 127 -12.52 10.50 5.56
C LEU A 127 -12.85 10.75 4.08
N MET A 128 -14.06 10.42 3.65
CA MET A 128 -14.53 10.72 2.29
C MET A 128 -15.07 12.15 2.10
N LYS A 129 -15.09 12.97 3.15
CA LYS A 129 -15.50 14.39 3.11
C LYS A 129 -14.34 15.34 3.35
N ASN A 130 -13.30 14.91 4.04
CA ASN A 130 -12.21 15.76 4.48
C ASN A 130 -10.85 15.25 3.96
N PRO A 131 -9.86 16.12 3.75
CA PRO A 131 -8.50 15.71 3.42
C PRO A 131 -7.90 14.80 4.48
N PHE A 132 -7.09 13.84 4.05
CA PHE A 132 -6.31 12.96 4.90
C PHE A 132 -4.94 12.68 4.27
N ALA A 133 -3.99 12.21 5.07
CA ALA A 133 -2.69 11.79 4.58
C ALA A 133 -2.60 10.26 4.48
N ALA A 134 -1.97 9.77 3.41
CA ALA A 134 -1.62 8.37 3.25
C ALA A 134 -0.10 8.20 3.21
N PHE A 135 0.45 7.42 4.15
CA PHE A 135 1.84 6.99 4.13
C PHE A 135 1.91 5.67 3.40
N HIS A 136 2.42 5.68 2.18
CA HIS A 136 2.66 4.46 1.41
C HIS A 136 4.11 4.00 1.61
N VAL A 137 4.30 2.96 2.42
CA VAL A 137 5.62 2.49 2.86
C VAL A 137 5.82 1.01 2.47
N SER A 138 6.64 0.78 1.45
CA SER A 138 6.86 -0.53 0.86
C SER A 138 8.31 -0.77 0.46
N GLY A 139 8.61 -1.85 -0.24
CA GLY A 139 9.91 -2.10 -0.87
C GLY A 139 10.21 -1.14 -2.01
N GLY A 140 9.21 -0.67 -2.73
CA GLY A 140 9.36 0.22 -3.88
C GLY A 140 9.01 1.68 -3.63
N THR A 141 8.40 2.00 -2.46
CA THR A 141 7.83 3.32 -2.20
C THR A 141 7.99 3.70 -0.74
N THR A 142 8.30 4.95 -0.47
CA THR A 142 8.20 5.58 0.85
C THR A 142 7.78 7.03 0.63
N GLU A 143 6.48 7.23 0.55
CA GLU A 143 5.84 8.49 0.14
C GLU A 143 4.79 8.92 1.16
N ILE A 144 4.61 10.23 1.26
CA ILE A 144 3.52 10.88 2.00
C ILE A 144 2.62 11.56 0.97
N LEU A 145 1.40 11.08 0.86
CA LEU A 145 0.40 11.56 -0.07
C LEU A 145 -0.65 12.34 0.72
N LEU A 146 -0.97 13.55 0.27
CA LEU A 146 -2.17 14.27 0.72
C LEU A 146 -3.30 13.92 -0.25
N ALA A 147 -4.37 13.34 0.25
CA ALA A 147 -5.53 12.94 -0.53
C ALA A 147 -6.72 13.83 -0.18
N GLU A 148 -7.25 14.53 -1.16
CA GLU A 148 -8.49 15.29 -1.07
C GLU A 148 -9.60 14.50 -1.77
N PRO A 149 -10.64 14.06 -1.06
CA PRO A 149 -11.78 13.39 -1.69
C PRO A 149 -12.43 14.27 -2.75
N THR A 150 -12.74 13.67 -3.88
CA THR A 150 -13.48 14.30 -4.97
C THR A 150 -14.74 13.50 -5.28
N GLU A 151 -15.55 14.03 -6.14
CA GLU A 151 -16.76 13.34 -6.61
C GLU A 151 -16.45 11.96 -7.19
N ASP A 152 -15.34 11.86 -7.92
CA ASP A 152 -14.96 10.69 -8.72
C ASP A 152 -13.81 9.86 -8.14
N GLY A 153 -13.28 10.25 -7.00
CA GLY A 153 -12.11 9.57 -6.40
C GLY A 153 -11.34 10.48 -5.46
N PHE A 154 -10.09 10.74 -5.76
CA PHE A 154 -9.21 11.57 -4.95
C PHE A 154 -8.32 12.45 -5.83
N LYS A 155 -8.19 13.71 -5.46
CA LYS A 155 -7.04 14.51 -5.89
C LYS A 155 -5.89 14.18 -4.95
N VAL A 156 -4.76 13.76 -5.50
CA VAL A 156 -3.62 13.28 -4.73
C VAL A 156 -2.40 14.12 -5.01
N GLU A 157 -1.79 14.62 -3.94
CA GLU A 157 -0.54 15.38 -3.99
C GLU A 157 0.56 14.62 -3.24
N LEU A 158 1.73 14.47 -3.85
CA LEU A 158 2.92 13.97 -3.16
C LEU A 158 3.54 15.12 -2.37
N VAL A 159 3.46 15.04 -1.04
CA VAL A 159 3.91 16.12 -0.15
C VAL A 159 5.21 15.82 0.60
N GLY A 160 5.70 14.57 0.53
CA GLY A 160 6.95 14.18 1.17
C GLY A 160 7.28 12.70 0.95
N GLY A 161 8.36 12.23 1.58
CA GLY A 161 8.80 10.85 1.49
C GLY A 161 10.32 10.70 1.59
N THR A 162 10.85 9.58 1.09
CA THR A 162 12.29 9.39 1.04
C THR A 162 12.93 10.08 -0.16
N THR A 163 14.14 10.61 0.04
CA THR A 163 14.94 11.23 -1.03
C THR A 163 16.01 10.28 -1.58
N ASP A 164 16.18 9.09 -1.00
CA ASP A 164 17.26 8.17 -1.39
C ASP A 164 16.80 6.70 -1.46
N LEU A 165 16.49 6.05 -0.36
CA LEU A 165 16.21 4.63 -0.26
C LEU A 165 14.85 4.39 0.38
N ASN A 166 14.05 3.49 -0.19
CA ASN A 166 12.77 3.11 0.38
C ASN A 166 12.93 2.27 1.66
N ALA A 167 11.99 2.39 2.59
CA ALA A 167 12.05 1.74 3.89
C ALA A 167 12.16 0.21 3.79
N GLY A 168 11.39 -0.42 2.91
CA GLY A 168 11.49 -1.85 2.70
C GLY A 168 12.85 -2.27 2.13
N GLN A 169 13.40 -1.50 1.19
CA GLN A 169 14.76 -1.75 0.68
C GLN A 169 15.83 -1.59 1.77
N ALA A 170 15.69 -0.60 2.66
CA ALA A 170 16.61 -0.42 3.77
C ALA A 170 16.59 -1.62 4.73
N ILE A 171 15.40 -2.11 5.06
CA ILE A 171 15.18 -3.34 5.86
C ILE A 171 15.83 -4.54 5.17
N ASP A 172 15.54 -4.74 3.87
CA ASP A 172 16.06 -5.88 3.10
C ASP A 172 17.58 -5.87 2.99
N ARG A 173 18.22 -4.71 2.76
CA ARG A 173 19.68 -4.59 2.71
C ARG A 173 20.33 -5.01 4.01
N VAL A 174 19.79 -4.58 5.15
CA VAL A 174 20.30 -5.01 6.45
C VAL A 174 20.09 -6.51 6.68
N GLY A 175 18.93 -7.04 6.30
CA GLY A 175 18.68 -8.48 6.40
C GLY A 175 19.67 -9.30 5.56
N VAL A 176 19.92 -8.91 4.32
CA VAL A 176 20.92 -9.56 3.44
C VAL A 176 22.34 -9.45 4.03
N MET A 177 22.71 -8.29 4.57
CA MET A 177 24.00 -8.10 5.27
C MET A 177 24.17 -9.06 6.46
N MET A 178 23.08 -9.38 7.18
CA MET A 178 23.07 -10.38 8.25
C MET A 178 22.92 -11.83 7.76
N GLY A 179 22.92 -12.07 6.44
CA GLY A 179 22.83 -13.41 5.84
C GLY A 179 21.40 -13.97 5.75
N MET A 180 20.37 -13.12 5.76
CA MET A 180 18.98 -13.53 5.56
C MET A 180 18.63 -13.57 4.06
N LYS A 181 17.58 -14.34 3.71
CA LYS A 181 17.09 -14.43 2.33
C LYS A 181 16.06 -13.33 2.05
N PHE A 182 16.19 -12.70 0.88
CA PHE A 182 15.22 -11.74 0.38
C PHE A 182 13.84 -12.42 0.06
N PRO A 183 12.71 -11.79 0.41
CA PRO A 183 12.56 -10.55 1.18
C PRO A 183 12.77 -10.76 2.68
N CYS A 184 13.54 -9.86 3.32
CA CYS A 184 14.01 -10.06 4.69
C CYS A 184 13.03 -9.56 5.78
N GLY A 185 12.03 -8.77 5.41
CA GLY A 185 11.11 -8.11 6.36
C GLY A 185 10.53 -9.06 7.42
N PRO A 186 9.90 -10.20 7.04
CA PRO A 186 9.34 -11.16 8.01
C PRO A 186 10.40 -11.80 8.93
N GLU A 187 11.61 -12.04 8.41
CA GLU A 187 12.68 -12.63 9.21
C GLU A 187 13.29 -11.61 10.18
N ILE A 188 13.46 -10.37 9.76
CA ILE A 188 13.84 -9.23 10.61
C ILE A 188 12.83 -9.06 11.76
N GLU A 189 11.53 -9.09 11.47
CA GLU A 189 10.49 -9.00 12.49
C GLU A 189 10.60 -10.11 13.52
N ARG A 190 10.74 -11.36 13.07
CA ARG A 190 10.88 -12.55 13.92
C ARG A 190 12.12 -12.49 14.84
N PHE A 191 13.25 -11.96 14.35
CA PHE A 191 14.42 -11.73 15.20
C PHE A 191 14.20 -10.60 16.18
N ALA A 192 13.64 -9.48 15.73
CA ALA A 192 13.35 -8.33 16.58
C ALA A 192 12.38 -8.64 17.74
N GLU A 193 11.39 -9.51 17.51
CA GLU A 193 10.46 -9.99 18.58
C GLU A 193 11.19 -10.74 19.72
N LYS A 194 12.36 -11.29 19.46
CA LYS A 194 13.18 -12.00 20.48
C LYS A 194 14.15 -11.08 21.21
N ASN A 195 14.25 -9.82 20.79
CA ASN A 195 15.16 -8.88 21.43
C ASN A 195 14.72 -8.55 22.85
N THR A 196 15.63 -8.69 23.81
CA THR A 196 15.46 -8.31 25.20
C THR A 196 16.31 -7.12 25.62
N ALA A 197 17.21 -6.68 24.75
CA ALA A 197 18.08 -5.54 25.02
C ALA A 197 17.30 -4.22 24.93
N LYS A 198 17.64 -3.28 25.79
CA LYS A 198 17.08 -1.93 25.77
C LYS A 198 17.82 -1.10 24.72
N LEU A 199 17.14 -0.78 23.63
CA LEU A 199 17.68 0.06 22.58
C LEU A 199 17.66 1.56 22.97
N GLN A 200 18.66 2.29 22.51
CA GLN A 200 18.64 3.76 22.57
C GLN A 200 17.77 4.31 21.45
N LYS A 201 17.07 5.42 21.72
CA LYS A 201 16.27 6.11 20.70
C LYS A 201 17.14 6.47 19.50
N PRO A 202 16.83 6.01 18.29
CA PRO A 202 17.65 6.28 17.12
C PRO A 202 17.59 7.74 16.71
N ARG A 203 18.72 8.26 16.20
CA ARG A 203 18.77 9.59 15.57
C ARG A 203 18.45 9.42 14.09
N VAL A 204 17.26 9.84 13.70
CA VAL A 204 16.78 9.70 12.33
C VAL A 204 17.13 10.92 11.47
N SER A 205 17.30 10.70 10.16
CA SER A 205 17.58 11.75 9.18
C SER A 205 16.27 12.22 8.54
N VAL A 206 15.64 13.22 9.15
CA VAL A 206 14.36 13.81 8.68
C VAL A 206 14.49 15.32 8.63
N LYS A 207 14.06 15.92 7.51
CA LYS A 207 14.00 17.38 7.31
C LYS A 207 12.65 17.75 6.68
N GLY A 208 11.80 18.44 7.44
CA GLY A 208 10.42 18.70 7.00
C GLY A 208 9.67 17.38 6.75
N LEU A 209 9.15 17.20 5.56
CA LEU A 209 8.44 15.95 5.16
C LEU A 209 9.33 14.99 4.36
N GLU A 210 10.63 15.21 4.31
CA GLU A 210 11.59 14.35 3.62
C GLU A 210 12.46 13.58 4.61
N CYS A 211 12.86 12.36 4.24
CA CYS A 211 13.79 11.54 5.00
C CYS A 211 14.86 10.90 4.12
N CYS A 212 15.97 10.48 4.74
CA CYS A 212 17.03 9.68 4.13
C CYS A 212 17.20 8.38 4.92
N LEU A 213 17.14 7.26 4.23
CA LEU A 213 17.23 5.92 4.83
C LEU A 213 18.47 5.14 4.42
N SER A 214 19.27 5.64 3.45
CA SER A 214 20.51 4.96 3.01
C SER A 214 21.54 4.81 4.11
N GLY A 215 21.58 5.74 5.08
CA GLY A 215 22.47 5.66 6.22
C GLY A 215 22.17 4.52 7.20
N LEU A 216 20.94 3.96 7.18
CA LEU A 216 20.53 2.90 8.10
C LEU A 216 21.38 1.63 7.95
N GLU A 217 21.75 1.25 6.72
CA GLU A 217 22.59 0.08 6.46
C GLU A 217 23.94 0.19 7.20
N ASN A 218 24.61 1.33 7.11
CA ASN A 218 25.90 1.56 7.79
C ASN A 218 25.76 1.56 9.33
N LEU A 219 24.68 2.19 9.84
CA LEU A 219 24.39 2.20 11.27
C LEU A 219 24.10 0.79 11.80
N ALA A 220 23.32 0.01 11.07
CA ALA A 220 23.01 -1.38 11.42
C ALA A 220 24.24 -2.28 11.31
N ALA A 221 25.11 -2.10 10.30
CA ALA A 221 26.36 -2.86 10.16
C ALA A 221 27.31 -2.60 11.35
N LYS A 222 27.43 -1.31 11.76
CA LYS A 222 28.19 -0.96 12.96
C LYS A 222 27.60 -1.63 14.20
N HIS A 223 26.28 -1.49 14.40
CA HIS A 223 25.57 -2.08 15.53
C HIS A 223 25.72 -3.60 15.59
N TYR A 224 25.59 -4.28 14.44
CA TYR A 224 25.75 -5.72 14.34
C TYR A 224 27.19 -6.18 14.68
N LYS A 225 28.18 -5.40 14.24
CA LYS A 225 29.60 -5.67 14.58
C LYS A 225 29.90 -5.51 16.09
N GLU A 226 29.20 -4.59 16.76
CA GLU A 226 29.39 -4.34 18.19
C GLU A 226 28.65 -5.35 19.08
N THR A 227 27.48 -5.82 18.65
CA THR A 227 26.61 -6.69 19.46
C THR A 227 26.67 -8.17 19.06
N GLU A 228 27.09 -8.46 17.83
CA GLU A 228 27.02 -9.79 17.20
C GLU A 228 25.62 -10.45 17.28
N SER A 229 24.57 -9.64 17.55
CA SER A 229 23.20 -10.10 17.77
C SER A 229 22.30 -9.70 16.59
N LYS A 230 21.72 -10.72 15.93
CA LYS A 230 20.68 -10.51 14.90
C LYS A 230 19.40 -9.95 15.51
N GLU A 231 19.06 -10.37 16.72
CA GLU A 231 17.88 -9.95 17.46
C GLU A 231 17.92 -8.45 17.74
N GLU A 232 19.02 -7.99 18.32
CA GLU A 232 19.20 -6.59 18.71
C GLU A 232 19.33 -5.70 17.47
N THR A 233 20.06 -6.13 16.44
CA THR A 233 20.20 -5.37 15.19
C THR A 233 18.88 -5.29 14.43
N SER A 234 18.10 -6.36 14.39
CA SER A 234 16.77 -6.36 13.77
C SER A 234 15.82 -5.42 14.48
N ALA A 235 15.81 -5.42 15.82
CA ALA A 235 15.01 -4.51 16.61
C ALA A 235 15.43 -3.04 16.39
N PHE A 236 16.74 -2.76 16.32
CA PHE A 236 17.29 -1.45 16.01
C PHE A 236 16.80 -0.93 14.64
N VAL A 237 16.83 -1.78 13.60
CA VAL A 237 16.38 -1.42 12.25
C VAL A 237 14.90 -1.04 12.23
N LEU A 238 14.05 -1.86 12.85
CA LEU A 238 12.61 -1.58 12.90
C LEU A 238 12.29 -0.33 13.74
N ASP A 239 13.02 -0.12 14.83
CA ASP A 239 12.87 1.09 15.65
C ASP A 239 13.31 2.36 14.90
N TYR A 240 14.38 2.28 14.10
CA TYR A 240 14.83 3.38 13.25
C TYR A 240 13.78 3.76 12.20
N VAL A 241 13.23 2.77 11.50
CA VAL A 241 12.16 3.01 10.50
C VAL A 241 10.92 3.59 11.17
N ALA A 242 10.48 3.01 12.29
CA ALA A 242 9.35 3.51 13.05
C ALA A 242 9.56 4.96 13.54
N ALA A 243 10.75 5.27 14.10
CA ALA A 243 11.08 6.62 14.54
C ALA A 243 11.15 7.63 13.38
N THR A 244 11.59 7.19 12.20
CA THR A 244 11.57 8.02 10.98
C THR A 244 10.13 8.37 10.58
N LEU A 245 9.25 7.37 10.50
CA LEU A 245 7.84 7.58 10.16
C LEU A 245 7.11 8.40 11.23
N ASP A 246 7.43 8.17 12.51
CA ASP A 246 6.87 8.94 13.62
C ASP A 246 7.25 10.43 13.52
N LYS A 247 8.53 10.73 13.22
CA LYS A 247 8.99 12.12 13.05
C LYS A 247 8.38 12.79 11.81
N LEU A 248 8.23 12.06 10.71
CA LEU A 248 7.53 12.56 9.52
C LEU A 248 6.05 12.88 9.82
N SER A 249 5.39 12.05 10.62
CA SER A 249 3.99 12.26 11.03
C SER A 249 3.83 13.47 11.96
N GLU A 250 4.80 13.67 12.86
CA GLU A 250 4.86 14.87 13.69
C GLU A 250 4.98 16.13 12.83
N ASN A 251 5.96 16.17 11.92
CA ASN A 251 6.19 17.31 11.02
C ASN A 251 5.00 17.54 10.06
N LEU A 252 4.32 16.47 9.63
CA LEU A 252 3.11 16.59 8.82
C LEU A 252 2.00 17.32 9.58
N ARG A 253 1.79 16.99 10.86
CA ARG A 253 0.77 17.62 11.71
C ARG A 253 1.11 19.03 12.13
N GLU A 254 2.37 19.41 12.15
CA GLU A 254 2.76 20.83 12.30
C GLU A 254 2.24 21.66 11.12
N LYS A 255 2.20 21.08 9.90
CA LYS A 255 1.72 21.75 8.69
C LYS A 255 0.21 21.58 8.49
N TYR A 256 -0.35 20.41 8.88
CA TYR A 256 -1.76 20.05 8.75
C TYR A 256 -2.25 19.53 10.11
N PRO A 257 -2.67 20.40 11.02
CA PRO A 257 -3.16 20.01 12.35
C PRO A 257 -4.32 19.00 12.25
N ASP A 258 -4.32 18.01 13.13
CA ASP A 258 -5.35 16.99 13.30
C ASP A 258 -5.65 16.12 12.06
N ILE A 259 -4.84 16.25 10.99
CA ILE A 259 -5.04 15.46 9.78
C ILE A 259 -5.03 13.96 10.09
N PRO A 260 -6.04 13.19 9.64
CA PRO A 260 -6.03 11.74 9.74
C PRO A 260 -4.87 11.16 8.92
N ILE A 261 -4.18 10.16 9.46
CA ILE A 261 -3.06 9.49 8.79
C ILE A 261 -3.40 8.02 8.59
N ILE A 262 -3.31 7.55 7.35
CA ILE A 262 -3.48 6.15 6.99
C ILE A 262 -2.14 5.58 6.56
N TYR A 263 -1.65 4.58 7.27
CA TYR A 263 -0.45 3.85 6.91
C TYR A 263 -0.78 2.63 6.06
N THR A 264 -0.14 2.50 4.91
CA THR A 264 -0.32 1.40 3.96
C THR A 264 1.02 0.96 3.35
N GLY A 265 1.03 -0.17 2.67
CA GLY A 265 2.23 -0.77 2.08
C GLY A 265 2.79 -1.92 2.91
N GLY A 266 3.65 -2.74 2.27
CA GLY A 266 4.14 -3.98 2.86
C GLY A 266 4.93 -3.81 4.16
N VAL A 267 5.69 -2.72 4.31
CA VAL A 267 6.42 -2.40 5.54
C VAL A 267 5.46 -2.15 6.71
N MET A 268 4.30 -1.59 6.42
CA MET A 268 3.28 -1.31 7.44
C MET A 268 2.51 -2.55 7.91
N SER A 269 2.78 -3.72 7.33
CA SER A 269 2.32 -5.00 7.89
C SER A 269 3.09 -5.42 9.15
N ASN A 270 4.29 -4.85 9.36
CA ASN A 270 5.15 -5.14 10.50
C ASN A 270 4.51 -4.70 11.83
N LYS A 271 4.33 -5.64 12.76
CA LYS A 271 3.65 -5.41 14.06
C LYS A 271 4.42 -4.46 14.97
N ILE A 272 5.76 -4.53 14.95
CA ILE A 272 6.62 -3.70 15.79
C ILE A 272 6.52 -2.24 15.35
N ILE A 273 6.64 -1.97 14.03
CA ILE A 273 6.49 -0.62 13.49
C ILE A 273 5.08 -0.08 13.78
N LYS A 274 4.04 -0.88 13.55
CA LYS A 274 2.65 -0.49 13.88
C LYS A 274 2.49 -0.10 15.35
N SER A 275 2.98 -0.93 16.27
CA SER A 275 2.84 -0.68 17.71
C SER A 275 3.50 0.64 18.13
N ARG A 276 4.62 0.99 17.49
CA ARG A 276 5.35 2.24 17.74
C ARG A 276 4.60 3.49 17.26
N LEU A 277 3.79 3.36 16.20
CA LEU A 277 3.02 4.46 15.62
C LEU A 277 1.60 4.59 16.18
N ALA A 278 1.05 3.50 16.72
CA ALA A 278 -0.33 3.41 17.19
C ALA A 278 -0.66 4.29 18.41
N HIS A 279 0.35 4.88 19.08
CA HIS A 279 0.12 5.78 20.22
C HIS A 279 -0.45 7.16 19.82
N ARG A 280 -0.38 7.50 18.52
CA ARG A 280 -0.90 8.78 18.01
C ARG A 280 -2.41 8.69 17.78
N GLU A 281 -3.10 9.78 18.03
CA GLU A 281 -4.53 9.91 17.69
C GLU A 281 -4.73 10.02 16.17
N ASN A 282 -5.90 9.69 15.67
CA ASN A 282 -6.27 9.75 14.25
C ASN A 282 -5.26 9.08 13.32
N VAL A 283 -4.74 7.91 13.73
CA VAL A 283 -3.85 7.07 12.93
C VAL A 283 -4.53 5.74 12.66
N TYR A 284 -4.48 5.31 11.41
CA TYR A 284 -5.11 4.09 10.93
C TYR A 284 -4.13 3.27 10.10
N PHE A 285 -4.34 1.96 10.03
CA PHE A 285 -3.44 1.05 9.32
C PHE A 285 -4.24 0.15 8.39
N ALA A 286 -3.84 0.10 7.12
CA ALA A 286 -4.40 -0.86 6.18
C ALA A 286 -3.95 -2.29 6.52
N ALA A 287 -4.85 -3.26 6.34
CA ALA A 287 -4.50 -4.67 6.46
C ALA A 287 -3.59 -5.12 5.30
N PRO A 288 -2.75 -6.15 5.49
CA PRO A 288 -1.84 -6.63 4.45
C PRO A 288 -2.53 -7.00 3.14
N ALA A 289 -3.74 -7.54 3.20
CA ALA A 289 -4.54 -7.92 2.03
C ALA A 289 -4.86 -6.73 1.12
N PHE A 290 -4.96 -5.52 1.68
CA PHE A 290 -5.27 -4.27 0.98
C PHE A 290 -4.07 -3.33 0.83
N SER A 291 -2.93 -3.66 1.42
CA SER A 291 -1.69 -2.85 1.35
C SER A 291 -0.82 -3.14 0.14
N ALA A 292 -0.97 -4.32 -0.49
CA ALA A 292 -0.32 -4.68 -1.74
C ALA A 292 -1.25 -4.39 -2.92
N ASP A 293 -0.73 -4.47 -4.16
CA ASP A 293 -1.53 -4.35 -5.37
C ASP A 293 -2.77 -5.23 -5.33
N ASN A 294 -3.92 -4.61 -5.47
CA ASN A 294 -5.22 -5.28 -5.48
C ASN A 294 -6.24 -4.44 -6.24
N ALA A 295 -7.38 -5.04 -6.61
CA ALA A 295 -8.42 -4.36 -7.35
C ALA A 295 -9.59 -3.88 -6.46
N ALA A 296 -9.54 -4.13 -5.15
CA ALA A 296 -10.65 -3.82 -4.24
C ALA A 296 -11.02 -2.33 -4.23
N GLY A 297 -10.00 -1.44 -4.18
CA GLY A 297 -10.24 -0.01 -4.23
C GLY A 297 -10.86 0.46 -5.56
N ILE A 298 -10.48 -0.17 -6.67
CA ILE A 298 -11.10 0.12 -7.99
C ILE A 298 -12.56 -0.33 -8.01
N ALA A 299 -12.89 -1.50 -7.44
CA ALA A 299 -14.27 -1.95 -7.34
C ALA A 299 -15.14 -0.98 -6.51
N LEU A 300 -14.63 -0.48 -5.40
CA LEU A 300 -15.32 0.50 -4.56
C LEU A 300 -15.49 1.87 -5.24
N LEU A 301 -14.48 2.35 -5.95
CA LEU A 301 -14.57 3.57 -6.76
C LEU A 301 -15.59 3.40 -7.90
N CYS A 302 -15.58 2.23 -8.56
CA CYS A 302 -16.52 1.88 -9.60
C CYS A 302 -17.97 1.93 -9.07
N ARG A 303 -18.23 1.27 -7.93
CA ARG A 303 -19.52 1.34 -7.24
C ARG A 303 -19.95 2.78 -6.94
N LYS A 304 -19.05 3.58 -6.33
CA LYS A 304 -19.34 4.99 -5.99
C LYS A 304 -19.78 5.77 -7.22
N ARG A 305 -19.04 5.66 -8.33
CA ARG A 305 -19.35 6.36 -9.58
C ARG A 305 -20.63 5.85 -10.24
N HIS A 306 -20.85 4.54 -10.23
CA HIS A 306 -22.06 3.95 -10.82
C HIS A 306 -23.32 4.40 -10.10
N LEU A 307 -23.35 4.35 -8.77
CA LEU A 307 -24.49 4.80 -7.96
C LEU A 307 -24.83 6.28 -8.19
N LYS A 308 -23.81 7.13 -8.37
CA LYS A 308 -24.02 8.54 -8.70
C LYS A 308 -24.66 8.74 -10.08
N ASN A 309 -24.22 7.97 -11.08
CA ASN A 309 -24.69 8.13 -12.46
C ASN A 309 -26.09 7.53 -12.70
N THR A 310 -26.59 6.74 -11.75
CA THR A 310 -27.92 6.07 -11.82
C THR A 310 -28.97 6.70 -10.91
N GLN A 311 -28.60 7.69 -10.10
CA GLN A 311 -29.50 8.56 -9.33
C GLN A 311 -29.85 9.82 -10.12
#